data_a9afbd66cef0e8e81f4ecb5319573382
#
_entry.id   a9afbd66cef0e8e81f4ecb5319573382
#
_cell.length_a   1.000
_cell.length_b   1.000
_cell.length_c   1.000
_cell.angle_alpha   90.00
_cell.angle_beta   90.00
_cell.angle_gamma   90.00
#
_symmetry.space_group_name_H-M   'P 1'
#
loop_
_entity.id
_entity.type
_entity.pdbx_description
1 polymer ?
#
loop_
_entity_poly.entity_id
_entity_poly.type
_entity_poly.pdbx_seq_one_letter_code
_entity_poly.pdbx_strand_id
1 'polypeptide(L)' 'MLVPRTEHVGARPSWDCRICEQRWPCPTAREELSEQYRNFPHGLSVYLGSCMLEAIDDLAAGRGGPPADLYERFLGWI' A
#
# COMPACT_ATOMS: atom_id res chain seq x y z
N MET A 1 -1.41 -12.97 -12.15
CA MET A 1 -1.78 -11.90 -11.20
C MET A 1 -1.80 -10.56 -11.92
N LEU A 2 -2.80 -9.75 -11.64
CA LEU A 2 -2.88 -8.42 -12.21
C LEU A 2 -1.83 -7.51 -11.56
N VAL A 3 -1.00 -6.88 -12.39
CA VAL A 3 0.01 -5.93 -11.91
C VAL A 3 -0.54 -4.52 -12.04
N PRO A 4 -0.68 -3.77 -10.94
CA PRO A 4 -1.21 -2.41 -11.02
C PRO A 4 -0.32 -1.49 -11.85
N ARG A 5 -0.94 -0.58 -12.59
CA ARG A 5 -0.24 0.41 -13.38
C ARG A 5 -0.36 1.76 -12.72
N THR A 6 0.61 2.09 -11.90
CA THR A 6 0.67 3.40 -11.26
C THR A 6 2.13 3.74 -10.99
N GLU A 7 2.46 5.02 -11.12
CA GLU A 7 3.78 5.52 -10.74
C GLU A 7 3.85 5.80 -9.25
N HIS A 8 2.70 5.90 -8.58
CA HIS A 8 2.62 6.14 -7.15
C HIS A 8 2.77 4.83 -6.41
N VAL A 9 3.99 4.46 -6.12
CA VAL A 9 4.30 3.22 -5.39
C VAL A 9 5.10 3.56 -4.13
N GLY A 10 5.01 2.67 -3.14
CA GLY A 10 5.73 2.86 -1.89
C GLY A 10 7.22 2.63 -2.04
N ALA A 11 8.02 3.61 -1.64
CA ALA A 11 9.47 3.47 -1.63
C ALA A 11 9.89 2.72 -0.36
N ARG A 12 10.62 1.65 -0.53
CA ARG A 12 11.08 0.87 0.62
C ARG A 12 12.38 1.46 1.18
N PRO A 13 12.60 1.43 2.48
CA PRO A 13 11.76 0.81 3.51
C PRO A 13 10.72 1.74 4.15
N SER A 14 10.67 3.02 3.76
CA SER A 14 9.79 3.99 4.41
C SER A 14 8.31 3.81 4.05
N TRP A 15 8.05 3.28 2.84
CA TRP A 15 6.72 3.16 2.27
C TRP A 15 6.03 4.50 2.04
N ASP A 16 6.82 5.56 1.85
CA ASP A 16 6.28 6.82 1.36
C ASP A 16 6.20 6.76 -0.17
N CYS A 17 5.21 7.44 -0.73
CA CYS A 17 5.03 7.45 -2.18
C CYS A 17 6.25 8.04 -2.88
N ARG A 18 6.72 7.36 -3.93
CA ARG A 18 7.89 7.81 -4.68
C ARG A 18 7.67 9.12 -5.45
N ILE A 19 6.41 9.44 -5.72
CA ILE A 19 6.07 10.61 -6.54
C ILE A 19 5.69 11.81 -5.68
N CYS A 20 4.74 11.63 -4.75
CA CYS A 20 4.22 12.74 -3.97
C CYS A 20 4.73 12.77 -2.52
N GLU A 21 5.53 11.80 -2.13
CA GLU A 21 6.14 11.70 -0.81
C GLU A 21 5.16 11.57 0.35
N GLN A 22 3.87 11.39 0.06
CA GLN A 22 2.87 11.11 1.10
C GLN A 22 2.94 9.64 1.49
N ARG A 23 2.37 9.32 2.64
CA ARG A 23 2.31 7.91 3.08
C ARG A 23 1.57 7.08 2.03
N TRP A 24 2.20 6.00 1.60
CA TRP A 24 1.59 5.11 0.62
C TRP A 24 0.68 4.10 1.32
N PRO A 25 -0.48 3.72 0.80
CA PRO A 25 -1.06 4.22 -0.44
C PRO A 25 -1.57 5.66 -0.31
N CYS A 26 -1.00 6.52 -1.16
CA CYS A 26 -1.40 7.94 -1.19
C CYS A 26 -2.77 8.09 -1.87
N PRO A 27 -3.42 9.25 -1.74
CA PRO A 27 -4.74 9.42 -2.35
C PRO A 27 -4.80 9.09 -3.83
N THR A 28 -3.77 9.47 -4.60
CA THR A 28 -3.72 9.16 -6.03
C THR A 28 -3.61 7.66 -6.26
N ALA A 29 -2.76 6.97 -5.50
CA ALA A 29 -2.62 5.52 -5.62
C ALA A 29 -3.93 4.81 -5.29
N ARG A 30 -4.63 5.25 -4.23
CA ARG A 30 -5.91 4.66 -3.87
C ARG A 30 -6.92 4.79 -4.99
N GLU A 31 -6.98 5.95 -5.61
CA GLU A 31 -7.90 6.20 -6.73
C GLU A 31 -7.55 5.33 -7.93
N GLU A 32 -6.29 5.31 -8.32
CA GLU A 32 -5.85 4.51 -9.46
C GLU A 32 -6.05 3.01 -9.24
N LEU A 33 -5.72 2.53 -8.06
CA LEU A 33 -5.89 1.11 -7.73
C LEU A 33 -7.36 0.73 -7.69
N SER A 34 -8.21 1.57 -7.12
CA SER A 34 -9.65 1.31 -7.09
C SER A 34 -10.22 1.19 -8.50
N GLU A 35 -9.77 2.04 -9.40
CA GLU A 35 -10.23 2.00 -10.80
C GLU A 35 -9.74 0.74 -11.51
N GLN A 36 -8.49 0.38 -11.33
CA GLN A 36 -7.91 -0.80 -12.00
C GLN A 36 -8.51 -2.10 -11.50
N TYR A 37 -8.88 -2.16 -10.22
CA TYR A 37 -9.47 -3.36 -9.63
C TYR A 37 -10.99 -3.26 -9.49
N ARG A 38 -11.62 -2.33 -10.18
CA ARG A 38 -13.07 -2.11 -10.06
C ARG A 38 -13.88 -3.37 -10.29
N ASN A 39 -13.48 -4.19 -11.26
CA ASN A 39 -14.16 -5.43 -11.59
C ASN A 39 -13.58 -6.64 -10.87
N PHE A 40 -12.61 -6.42 -9.98
CA PHE A 40 -11.93 -7.50 -9.28
C PHE A 40 -11.48 -7.02 -7.89
N PRO A 41 -12.43 -6.63 -7.02
CA PRO A 41 -12.08 -6.03 -5.73
C PRO A 41 -11.31 -6.96 -4.81
N HIS A 42 -11.54 -8.27 -4.90
CA HIS A 42 -10.79 -9.24 -4.10
C HIS A 42 -9.29 -9.20 -4.44
N GLY A 43 -8.97 -9.00 -5.72
CA GLY A 43 -7.59 -8.88 -6.16
C GLY A 43 -6.88 -7.69 -5.52
N LEU A 44 -7.60 -6.58 -5.33
CA LEU A 44 -7.03 -5.42 -4.65
C LEU A 44 -6.66 -5.73 -3.20
N SER A 45 -7.54 -6.42 -2.48
CA SER A 45 -7.26 -6.84 -1.10
C SER A 45 -6.03 -7.75 -1.03
N VAL A 46 -5.90 -8.69 -1.96
CA VAL A 46 -4.74 -9.58 -2.00
C VAL A 46 -3.46 -8.79 -2.27
N TYR A 47 -3.49 -7.89 -3.23
CA TYR A 47 -2.32 -7.08 -3.56
C TYR A 47 -1.89 -6.21 -2.38
N LEU A 48 -2.82 -5.47 -1.78
CA LEU A 48 -2.51 -4.58 -0.67
C LEU A 48 -2.13 -5.36 0.59
N GLY A 49 -2.71 -6.54 0.79
CA GLY A 49 -2.31 -7.41 1.89
C GLY A 49 -0.86 -7.85 1.76
N SER A 50 -0.42 -8.18 0.55
CA SER A 50 0.97 -8.53 0.29
C SER A 50 1.90 -7.34 0.58
N CYS A 51 1.50 -6.15 0.17
CA CYS A 51 2.27 -4.94 0.46
C CYS A 51 2.35 -4.68 1.97
N MET A 52 1.25 -4.90 2.68
CA MET A 52 1.22 -4.72 4.12
C MET A 52 2.19 -5.66 4.82
N LEU A 53 2.27 -6.93 4.39
CA LEU A 53 3.20 -7.88 4.98
C LEU A 53 4.65 -7.44 4.81
N GLU A 54 4.99 -6.94 3.63
CA GLU A 54 6.34 -6.40 3.40
C GLU A 54 6.59 -5.16 4.25
N ALA A 55 5.58 -4.29 4.38
CA ALA A 55 5.70 -3.08 5.18
C ALA A 55 5.87 -3.38 6.67
N ILE A 56 5.25 -4.45 7.16
CA ILE A 56 5.44 -4.87 8.56
C ILE A 56 6.92 -5.11 8.83
N ASP A 57 7.58 -5.87 7.96
CA ASP A 57 9.00 -6.16 8.13
C ASP A 57 9.86 -4.91 8.01
N ASP A 58 9.60 -4.09 6.99
CA ASP A 58 10.39 -2.88 6.74
C ASP A 58 10.27 -1.86 7.87
N LEU A 59 9.05 -1.61 8.33
CA LEU A 59 8.81 -0.58 9.32
C LEU A 59 9.11 -1.03 10.74
N ALA A 60 9.04 -2.33 11.01
CA ALA A 60 9.40 -2.86 12.31
C ALA A 60 10.91 -2.81 12.55
N ALA A 61 11.72 -2.98 11.50
CA ALA A 61 13.18 -3.07 11.62
C ALA A 61 13.80 -1.81 12.22
N GLY A 62 13.18 -0.64 12.02
CA GLY A 62 13.73 0.61 12.49
C GLY A 62 13.10 1.15 13.77
N ARG A 63 12.06 0.51 14.32
CA ARG A 63 11.26 1.10 15.38
C ARG A 63 10.86 0.15 16.50
N GLY A 64 11.37 -1.05 16.51
CA GLY A 64 11.04 -2.02 17.54
C GLY A 64 9.62 -2.61 17.43
N GLY A 65 8.93 -2.38 16.32
CA GLY A 65 7.61 -2.93 16.06
C GLY A 65 6.90 -2.18 14.95
N PRO A 66 5.91 -2.82 14.30
CA PRO A 66 5.16 -2.15 13.22
C PRO A 66 4.23 -1.07 13.80
N PRO A 67 3.94 -0.02 13.00
CA PRO A 67 2.94 0.98 13.41
C PRO A 67 1.56 0.34 13.62
N ALA A 68 0.82 0.85 14.59
CA ALA A 68 -0.48 0.29 14.93
C ALA A 68 -1.54 0.48 13.83
N ASP A 69 -1.33 1.45 12.94
CA ASP A 69 -2.31 1.81 11.92
C ASP A 69 -2.09 1.15 10.56
N LEU A 70 -1.22 0.14 10.48
CA LEU A 70 -0.90 -0.50 9.19
C LEU A 70 -2.13 -1.08 8.49
N TYR A 71 -2.99 -1.77 9.23
CA TYR A 71 -4.18 -2.34 8.62
C TYR A 71 -5.06 -1.24 8.00
N GLU A 72 -5.32 -0.18 8.73
CA GLU A 72 -6.15 0.91 8.22
C GLU A 72 -5.49 1.62 7.05
N ARG A 73 -4.18 1.78 7.11
CA ARG A 73 -3.42 2.43 6.06
C ARG A 73 -3.49 1.67 4.73
N PHE A 74 -3.35 0.35 4.78
CA PHE A 74 -3.29 -0.46 3.55
C PHE A 74 -4.66 -1.01 3.13
N LEU A 75 -5.49 -1.41 4.07
CA LEU A 75 -6.74 -2.13 3.77
C LEU A 75 -8.00 -1.42 4.24
N GLY A 76 -7.90 -0.54 5.23
CA GLY A 76 -9.08 0.06 5.84
C GLY A 76 -9.85 1.04 4.97
N TRP A 77 -9.27 1.46 3.85
CA TRP A 77 -9.92 2.41 2.95
C TRP A 77 -10.69 1.73 1.81
N ILE A 78 -10.57 0.43 1.71
CA ILE A 78 -11.26 -0.35 0.65
C ILE A 78 -12.73 -0.51 1.00
#